data_6438d2d6ca7ffdef7625c23bdd01a96d
#
_entry.id   6438d2d6ca7ffdef7625c23bdd01a96d
#
_cell.length_a   1.000
_cell.length_b   1.000
_cell.length_c   1.000
_cell.angle_alpha   90.00
_cell.angle_beta   90.00
_cell.angle_gamma   90.00
#
_symmetry.space_group_name_H-M   'P 1'
#
loop_
_entity.id
_entity.type
_entity.pdbx_description
1 polymer ?
#
loop_
_entity_poly.entity_id
_entity_poly.type
_entity_poly.pdbx_seq_one_letter_code
_entity_poly.pdbx_strand_id
1 'polypeptide(L)'
;MRPNKKILIVAGGTGGHIYPGIAIADYLKAKGWLITWLGTKHGMENRLIEKKPYQKAMIDISGVRGKSILSWLKLPFTLLIALIQCAITIKNEKPDVVIAMGGYVSFPAGVMARLMGKELIVHEQNSIPGLTNKLLAMIATEIYSAFPIKFLRSSKKIGNPVRNAIRQIQPPIKRFKNRKGPLRLLVVGGSLGAKFFNDTIPLSIKKMHPKNRPTIIHQSGEKHFKALKAAYKKSDIKADCRAYLDNIEKVYEWADFVIARSGALTVSEFSAAGIPSLLVPFPFAVDNHQFYNAKYLSDKKAARLIIQEEFTADLLSVLLQEMTRKKCLIMAKAALENVTTKPEEVIFQACERIIKK
;
A
#
# COMPACT_ATOMS: atom_id res chain seq x y z
N MET A 1 -15.82 -9.77 32.11
CA MET A 1 -15.34 -9.52 30.70
C MET A 1 -16.56 -9.23 29.84
N ARG A 2 -16.63 -8.10 29.10
CA ARG A 2 -17.69 -7.90 28.10
C ARG A 2 -17.55 -9.00 27.06
N PRO A 3 -18.60 -9.82 26.83
CA PRO A 3 -18.52 -10.81 25.76
C PRO A 3 -18.51 -10.08 24.41
N ASN A 4 -17.57 -10.43 23.54
CA ASN A 4 -17.51 -10.01 22.14
C ASN A 4 -17.26 -8.51 21.88
N LYS A 5 -15.98 -8.09 21.95
CA LYS A 5 -15.52 -6.78 21.46
C LYS A 5 -15.75 -6.68 19.95
N LYS A 6 -16.37 -5.59 19.50
CA LYS A 6 -16.79 -5.39 18.10
C LYS A 6 -16.07 -4.18 17.48
N ILE A 7 -15.59 -4.34 16.27
CA ILE A 7 -14.97 -3.26 15.54
C ILE A 7 -15.54 -3.12 14.12
N LEU A 8 -15.75 -1.88 13.70
CA LEU A 8 -16.11 -1.54 12.33
C LEU A 8 -14.86 -1.02 11.60
N ILE A 9 -14.37 -1.77 10.64
CA ILE A 9 -13.26 -1.35 9.78
C ILE A 9 -13.82 -0.80 8.49
N VAL A 10 -13.47 0.44 8.18
CA VAL A 10 -13.98 1.18 7.03
C VAL A 10 -12.85 1.40 6.04
N ALA A 11 -12.89 0.69 4.93
CA ALA A 11 -11.91 0.85 3.87
C ALA A 11 -12.49 0.46 2.51
N GLY A 12 -12.21 1.27 1.51
CA GLY A 12 -12.63 1.02 0.13
C GLY A 12 -11.86 1.86 -0.88
N GLY A 13 -12.16 1.64 -2.15
CA GLY A 13 -11.63 2.39 -3.28
C GLY A 13 -10.32 1.81 -3.83
N THR A 14 -9.21 1.83 -3.11
CA THR A 14 -7.92 1.34 -3.61
C THR A 14 -7.28 0.32 -2.68
N GLY A 15 -6.41 -0.55 -3.26
CA GLY A 15 -5.64 -1.50 -2.46
C GLY A 15 -4.80 -0.85 -1.36
N GLY A 16 -4.43 0.43 -1.53
CA GLY A 16 -3.69 1.20 -0.55
C GLY A 16 -4.40 1.36 0.80
N HIS A 17 -5.72 1.39 0.81
CA HIS A 17 -6.54 1.43 2.04
C HIS A 17 -6.99 0.04 2.48
N ILE A 18 -7.31 -0.83 1.51
CA ILE A 18 -7.92 -2.13 1.76
C ILE A 18 -6.94 -3.11 2.40
N TYR A 19 -5.72 -3.26 1.85
CA TYR A 19 -4.75 -4.22 2.40
C TYR A 19 -4.30 -3.90 3.83
N PRO A 20 -4.01 -2.64 4.22
CA PRO A 20 -3.76 -2.32 5.62
C PRO A 20 -4.95 -2.60 6.52
N GLY A 21 -6.18 -2.31 6.04
CA GLY A 21 -7.41 -2.64 6.76
C GLY A 21 -7.55 -4.15 6.99
N ILE A 22 -7.24 -4.98 5.98
CA ILE A 22 -7.24 -6.45 6.11
C ILE A 22 -6.21 -6.91 7.14
N ALA A 23 -4.99 -6.35 7.12
CA ALA A 23 -3.96 -6.73 8.08
C ALA A 23 -4.38 -6.42 9.53
N ILE A 24 -5.01 -5.26 9.76
CA ILE A 24 -5.59 -4.91 11.07
C ILE A 24 -6.73 -5.87 11.43
N ALA A 25 -7.65 -6.14 10.49
CA ALA A 25 -8.79 -7.02 10.71
C ALA A 25 -8.36 -8.44 11.08
N ASP A 26 -7.41 -9.02 10.34
CA ASP A 26 -6.87 -10.35 10.60
C ASP A 26 -6.20 -10.41 11.99
N TYR A 27 -5.44 -9.38 12.36
CA TYR A 27 -4.78 -9.31 13.65
C TYR A 27 -5.79 -9.21 14.82
N LEU A 28 -6.75 -8.29 14.73
CA LEU A 28 -7.79 -8.10 15.74
C LEU A 28 -8.67 -9.34 15.89
N LYS A 29 -9.02 -10.00 14.77
CA LYS A 29 -9.78 -11.26 14.79
C LYS A 29 -9.02 -12.37 15.52
N ALA A 30 -7.72 -12.49 15.28
CA ALA A 30 -6.86 -13.45 16.01
C ALA A 30 -6.77 -13.15 17.52
N LYS A 31 -7.08 -11.90 17.93
CA LYS A 31 -7.19 -11.46 19.34
C LYS A 31 -8.63 -11.56 19.89
N GLY A 32 -9.54 -12.20 19.16
CA GLY A 32 -10.92 -12.46 19.62
C GLY A 32 -11.93 -11.34 19.35
N TRP A 33 -11.58 -10.33 18.54
CA TRP A 33 -12.52 -9.28 18.14
C TRP A 33 -13.46 -9.76 17.03
N LEU A 34 -14.71 -9.34 17.08
CA LEU A 34 -15.66 -9.49 16.00
C LEU A 34 -15.48 -8.34 15.00
N ILE A 35 -15.27 -8.69 13.74
CA ILE A 35 -14.96 -7.75 12.68
C ILE A 35 -16.17 -7.54 11.78
N THR A 36 -16.63 -6.30 11.64
CA THR A 36 -17.49 -5.86 10.55
C THR A 36 -16.69 -5.00 9.60
N TRP A 37 -16.70 -5.33 8.32
CA TRP A 37 -16.09 -4.53 7.26
C TRP A 37 -17.13 -3.69 6.56
N LEU A 38 -16.94 -2.38 6.54
CA LEU A 38 -17.77 -1.45 5.76
C LEU A 38 -17.04 -1.03 4.49
N GLY A 39 -17.62 -1.37 3.36
CA GLY A 39 -17.12 -1.03 2.02
C GLY A 39 -18.23 -0.48 1.13
N THR A 40 -18.01 -0.52 -0.19
CA THR A 40 -18.98 -0.09 -1.20
C THR A 40 -19.47 -1.27 -2.03
N LYS A 41 -20.68 -1.20 -2.58
CA LYS A 41 -21.30 -2.29 -3.35
C LYS A 41 -20.46 -2.78 -4.55
N HIS A 42 -19.73 -1.89 -5.20
CA HIS A 42 -18.99 -2.17 -6.44
C HIS A 42 -17.48 -1.95 -6.30
N GLY A 43 -16.97 -1.89 -5.07
CA GLY A 43 -15.57 -1.62 -4.80
C GLY A 43 -14.66 -2.85 -4.98
N MET A 44 -13.37 -2.58 -5.16
CA MET A 44 -12.33 -3.63 -5.20
C MET A 44 -12.30 -4.47 -3.92
N GLU A 45 -12.69 -3.88 -2.80
CA GLU A 45 -12.75 -4.53 -1.48
C GLU A 45 -13.60 -5.79 -1.50
N ASN A 46 -14.73 -5.83 -2.24
CA ASN A 46 -15.62 -6.98 -2.29
C ASN A 46 -14.89 -8.26 -2.65
N ARG A 47 -14.07 -8.21 -3.71
CA ARG A 47 -13.27 -9.36 -4.16
C ARG A 47 -12.19 -9.73 -3.15
N LEU A 48 -11.57 -8.74 -2.51
CA LEU A 48 -10.44 -8.96 -1.59
C LEU A 48 -10.88 -9.51 -0.23
N ILE A 49 -12.08 -9.15 0.23
CA ILE A 49 -12.64 -9.63 1.51
C ILE A 49 -13.64 -10.78 1.32
N GLU A 50 -13.92 -11.24 0.10
CA GLU A 50 -14.93 -12.24 -0.19
C GLU A 50 -14.76 -13.51 0.64
N LYS A 51 -13.52 -14.01 0.70
CA LYS A 51 -13.16 -15.23 1.43
C LYS A 51 -12.74 -14.97 2.89
N LYS A 52 -12.86 -13.72 3.36
CA LYS A 52 -12.51 -13.37 4.74
C LYS A 52 -13.68 -13.61 5.67
N PRO A 53 -13.44 -14.14 6.86
CA PRO A 53 -14.49 -14.46 7.83
C PRO A 53 -14.91 -13.21 8.63
N TYR A 54 -15.21 -12.11 7.92
CA TYR A 54 -15.73 -10.87 8.49
C TYR A 54 -17.21 -10.73 8.15
N GLN A 55 -17.97 -10.08 9.03
CA GLN A 55 -19.27 -9.56 8.67
C GLN A 55 -19.08 -8.41 7.67
N LYS A 56 -19.94 -8.31 6.65
CA LYS A 56 -19.82 -7.33 5.58
C LYS A 56 -21.02 -6.40 5.60
N ALA A 57 -20.75 -5.09 5.59
CA ALA A 57 -21.72 -4.05 5.39
C ALA A 57 -21.31 -3.22 4.17
N MET A 58 -22.27 -2.84 3.35
CA MET A 58 -22.01 -2.14 2.09
C MET A 58 -22.88 -0.90 2.01
N ILE A 59 -22.28 0.22 1.62
CA ILE A 59 -23.00 1.48 1.35
C ILE A 59 -22.90 1.86 -0.11
N ASP A 60 -23.85 2.70 -0.53
CA ASP A 60 -23.94 3.16 -1.90
C ASP A 60 -23.31 4.54 -2.06
N ILE A 61 -21.98 4.55 -2.20
CA ILE A 61 -21.22 5.76 -2.42
C ILE A 61 -20.10 5.50 -3.43
N SER A 62 -19.77 6.48 -4.23
CA SER A 62 -18.65 6.43 -5.16
C SER A 62 -17.85 7.73 -5.12
N GLY A 63 -16.54 7.63 -5.39
CA GLY A 63 -15.71 8.83 -5.52
C GLY A 63 -16.16 9.71 -6.68
N VAL A 64 -16.11 11.02 -6.50
CA VAL A 64 -16.50 12.02 -7.53
C VAL A 64 -15.31 12.60 -8.28
N ARG A 65 -14.09 12.38 -7.80
CA ARG A 65 -12.88 12.93 -8.40
C ARG A 65 -12.67 12.36 -9.81
N GLY A 66 -12.48 13.24 -10.80
CA GLY A 66 -12.34 12.86 -12.21
C GLY A 66 -13.64 12.50 -12.91
N LYS A 67 -14.81 12.74 -12.28
CA LYS A 67 -16.13 12.56 -12.89
C LYS A 67 -16.71 13.88 -13.39
N SER A 68 -17.83 13.79 -14.13
CA SER A 68 -18.54 14.94 -14.70
C SER A 68 -19.11 15.88 -13.64
N ILE A 69 -19.42 17.14 -14.04
CA ILE A 69 -20.07 18.15 -13.18
C ILE A 69 -21.37 17.61 -12.58
N LEU A 70 -22.13 16.82 -13.34
CA LEU A 70 -23.37 16.20 -12.86
C LEU A 70 -23.14 15.28 -11.63
N SER A 71 -21.97 14.64 -11.55
CA SER A 71 -21.59 13.82 -10.38
C SER A 71 -21.35 14.68 -9.13
N TRP A 72 -20.86 15.90 -9.31
CA TRP A 72 -20.69 16.86 -8.22
C TRP A 72 -22.02 17.42 -7.72
N LEU A 73 -22.96 17.71 -8.62
CA LEU A 73 -24.31 18.15 -8.25
C LEU A 73 -25.09 17.08 -7.48
N LYS A 74 -24.88 15.80 -7.77
CA LYS A 74 -25.50 14.68 -7.06
C LYS A 74 -24.81 14.35 -5.73
N LEU A 75 -23.60 14.87 -5.46
CA LEU A 75 -22.81 14.53 -4.29
C LEU A 75 -23.55 14.76 -2.94
N PRO A 76 -24.25 15.90 -2.71
CA PRO A 76 -24.95 16.10 -1.44
C PRO A 76 -26.00 15.02 -1.16
N PHE A 77 -26.77 14.61 -2.16
CA PHE A 77 -27.78 13.56 -2.03
C PHE A 77 -27.15 12.17 -1.80
N THR A 78 -26.10 11.83 -2.57
CA THR A 78 -25.41 10.55 -2.38
C THR A 78 -24.69 10.48 -1.03
N LEU A 79 -24.17 11.60 -0.55
CA LEU A 79 -23.56 11.69 0.78
C LEU A 79 -24.61 11.54 1.88
N LEU A 80 -25.77 12.17 1.77
CA LEU A 80 -26.86 12.02 2.74
C LEU A 80 -27.32 10.55 2.84
N ILE A 81 -27.53 9.90 1.69
CA ILE A 81 -27.88 8.46 1.65
C ILE A 81 -26.79 7.63 2.33
N ALA A 82 -25.52 7.90 2.03
CA ALA A 82 -24.39 7.17 2.64
C ALA A 82 -24.32 7.41 4.15
N LEU A 83 -24.59 8.62 4.65
CA LEU A 83 -24.65 8.92 6.08
C LEU A 83 -25.76 8.10 6.77
N ILE A 84 -26.96 8.04 6.18
CA ILE A 84 -28.07 7.24 6.70
C ILE A 84 -27.72 5.74 6.73
N GLN A 85 -27.13 5.22 5.65
CA GLN A 85 -26.69 3.82 5.58
C GLN A 85 -25.61 3.51 6.62
N CYS A 86 -24.67 4.42 6.85
CA CYS A 86 -23.67 4.29 7.91
C CYS A 86 -24.31 4.30 9.31
N ALA A 87 -25.28 5.18 9.55
CA ALA A 87 -26.02 5.25 10.81
C ALA A 87 -26.74 3.91 11.11
N ILE A 88 -27.44 3.37 10.11
CA ILE A 88 -28.12 2.06 10.21
C ILE A 88 -27.10 0.96 10.51
N THR A 89 -25.98 0.93 9.79
CA THR A 89 -24.92 -0.06 10.02
C THR A 89 -24.37 0.04 11.44
N ILE A 90 -24.04 1.23 11.93
CA ILE A 90 -23.49 1.44 13.27
C ILE A 90 -24.53 1.06 14.34
N LYS A 91 -25.82 1.37 14.13
CA LYS A 91 -26.91 1.00 15.03
C LYS A 91 -27.08 -0.51 15.13
N ASN A 92 -27.02 -1.23 14.00
CA ASN A 92 -27.23 -2.69 13.95
C ASN A 92 -26.01 -3.44 14.49
N GLU A 93 -24.80 -3.07 14.05
CA GLU A 93 -23.56 -3.76 14.42
C GLU A 93 -23.09 -3.42 15.84
N LYS A 94 -23.43 -2.24 16.34
CA LYS A 94 -23.03 -1.72 17.66
C LYS A 94 -21.54 -1.86 17.93
N PRO A 95 -20.66 -1.33 17.03
CA PRO A 95 -19.22 -1.43 17.24
C PRO A 95 -18.80 -0.65 18.47
N ASP A 96 -17.78 -1.14 19.18
CA ASP A 96 -17.12 -0.44 20.27
C ASP A 96 -16.18 0.65 19.72
N VAL A 97 -15.49 0.33 18.58
CA VAL A 97 -14.55 1.23 17.92
C VAL A 97 -14.79 1.19 16.40
N VAL A 98 -14.63 2.34 15.76
CA VAL A 98 -14.62 2.48 14.30
C VAL A 98 -13.23 2.87 13.84
N ILE A 99 -12.67 2.16 12.86
CA ILE A 99 -11.39 2.50 12.23
C ILE A 99 -11.62 2.95 10.80
N ALA A 100 -11.28 4.20 10.49
CA ALA A 100 -11.30 4.78 9.16
C ALA A 100 -9.91 4.68 8.52
N MET A 101 -9.81 3.89 7.44
CA MET A 101 -8.56 3.69 6.71
C MET A 101 -8.38 4.67 5.54
N GLY A 102 -9.38 5.52 5.27
CA GLY A 102 -9.37 6.44 4.14
C GLY A 102 -10.23 5.98 2.96
N GLY A 103 -10.17 6.73 1.88
CA GLY A 103 -11.09 6.59 0.77
C GLY A 103 -12.44 7.27 1.06
N TYR A 104 -13.26 7.43 0.01
CA TYR A 104 -14.52 8.16 0.09
C TYR A 104 -15.56 7.49 1.03
N VAL A 105 -15.49 6.18 1.22
CA VAL A 105 -16.37 5.42 2.13
C VAL A 105 -16.13 5.78 3.60
N SER A 106 -14.91 6.17 3.95
CA SER A 106 -14.55 6.46 5.35
C SER A 106 -15.14 7.75 5.87
N PHE A 107 -15.40 8.75 5.01
CA PHE A 107 -15.93 10.04 5.45
C PHE A 107 -17.30 9.91 6.11
N PRO A 108 -18.37 9.40 5.44
CA PRO A 108 -19.69 9.28 6.06
C PRO A 108 -19.67 8.36 7.29
N ALA A 109 -18.90 7.27 7.24
CA ALA A 109 -18.82 6.34 8.37
C ALA A 109 -18.16 6.96 9.60
N GLY A 110 -17.06 7.70 9.43
CA GLY A 110 -16.37 8.37 10.53
C GLY A 110 -17.18 9.50 11.15
N VAL A 111 -17.87 10.29 10.32
CA VAL A 111 -18.78 11.35 10.82
C VAL A 111 -19.92 10.73 11.63
N MET A 112 -20.61 9.71 11.09
CA MET A 112 -21.71 9.06 11.80
C MET A 112 -21.24 8.32 13.06
N ALA A 113 -20.05 7.74 13.05
CA ALA A 113 -19.48 7.14 14.26
C ALA A 113 -19.40 8.17 15.41
N ARG A 114 -18.85 9.35 15.13
CA ARG A 114 -18.72 10.40 16.17
C ARG A 114 -20.07 10.98 16.60
N LEU A 115 -20.99 11.23 15.66
CA LEU A 115 -22.33 11.71 15.98
C LEU A 115 -23.13 10.71 16.83
N MET A 116 -22.88 9.41 16.68
CA MET A 116 -23.51 8.34 17.46
C MET A 116 -22.70 7.95 18.71
N GLY A 117 -21.75 8.78 19.16
CA GLY A 117 -20.95 8.58 20.37
C GLY A 117 -19.97 7.41 20.29
N LYS A 118 -19.59 6.97 19.07
CA LYS A 118 -18.59 5.91 18.89
C LYS A 118 -17.18 6.47 18.80
N GLU A 119 -16.22 5.71 19.30
CA GLU A 119 -14.81 6.08 19.23
C GLU A 119 -14.27 5.86 17.82
N LEU A 120 -13.54 6.85 17.29
CA LEU A 120 -13.03 6.87 15.94
C LEU A 120 -11.51 6.90 15.92
N ILE A 121 -10.91 5.89 15.32
CA ILE A 121 -9.48 5.86 14.98
C ILE A 121 -9.33 6.17 13.48
N VAL A 122 -8.41 7.06 13.14
CA VAL A 122 -8.02 7.35 11.75
C VAL A 122 -6.61 6.85 11.51
N HIS A 123 -6.38 6.10 10.44
CA HIS A 123 -5.05 5.71 9.98
C HIS A 123 -4.79 6.24 8.58
N GLU A 124 -3.70 7.01 8.40
CA GLU A 124 -3.25 7.51 7.10
C GLU A 124 -2.07 6.70 6.58
N GLN A 125 -2.21 6.18 5.36
CA GLN A 125 -1.22 5.31 4.74
C GLN A 125 -0.15 6.04 3.95
N ASN A 126 -0.44 7.24 3.44
CA ASN A 126 0.46 8.01 2.59
C ASN A 126 1.22 9.09 3.38
N SER A 127 2.29 9.56 2.81
CA SER A 127 3.06 10.72 3.33
C SER A 127 2.31 12.04 3.20
N ILE A 128 1.38 12.15 2.27
CA ILE A 128 0.45 13.27 2.14
C ILE A 128 -0.94 12.77 2.49
N PRO A 129 -1.59 13.30 3.53
CA PRO A 129 -2.89 12.84 3.96
C PRO A 129 -3.98 13.20 2.95
N GLY A 130 -4.85 12.23 2.66
CA GLY A 130 -6.01 12.43 1.82
C GLY A 130 -7.06 13.35 2.49
N LEU A 131 -7.90 14.04 1.68
CA LEU A 131 -8.92 14.96 2.18
C LEU A 131 -9.84 14.32 3.22
N THR A 132 -10.31 13.11 2.98
CA THR A 132 -11.14 12.34 3.93
C THR A 132 -10.48 12.23 5.30
N ASN A 133 -9.22 11.80 5.32
CA ASN A 133 -8.49 11.63 6.58
C ASN A 133 -8.14 12.97 7.24
N LYS A 134 -7.90 14.04 6.46
CA LYS A 134 -7.74 15.41 7.00
C LYS A 134 -8.98 15.86 7.76
N LEU A 135 -10.16 15.68 7.17
CA LEU A 135 -11.43 16.07 7.80
C LEU A 135 -11.76 15.19 9.01
N LEU A 136 -11.61 13.87 8.89
CA LEU A 136 -11.88 12.97 10.00
C LEU A 136 -10.90 13.14 11.16
N ALA A 137 -9.67 13.54 10.90
CA ALA A 137 -8.69 13.82 11.95
C ALA A 137 -9.13 14.94 12.90
N MET A 138 -10.00 15.86 12.47
CA MET A 138 -10.53 16.94 13.33
C MET A 138 -11.43 16.41 14.44
N ILE A 139 -12.12 15.29 14.21
CA ILE A 139 -13.11 14.69 15.10
C ILE A 139 -12.69 13.33 15.67
N ALA A 140 -11.57 12.77 15.18
CA ALA A 140 -11.08 11.45 15.58
C ALA A 140 -10.66 11.42 17.07
N THR A 141 -10.83 10.27 17.71
CA THR A 141 -10.31 9.99 19.05
C THR A 141 -8.80 9.85 19.03
N GLU A 142 -8.29 9.06 18.08
CA GLU A 142 -6.86 8.87 17.86
C GLU A 142 -6.51 8.90 16.38
N ILE A 143 -5.32 9.42 16.06
CA ILE A 143 -4.82 9.57 14.69
C ILE A 143 -3.48 8.88 14.58
N TYR A 144 -3.39 7.94 13.65
CA TYR A 144 -2.17 7.22 13.32
C TYR A 144 -1.75 7.47 11.87
N SER A 145 -0.46 7.39 11.62
CA SER A 145 0.10 7.60 10.28
C SER A 145 1.24 6.63 9.99
N ALA A 146 1.39 6.29 8.71
CA ALA A 146 2.51 5.47 8.26
C ALA A 146 3.83 6.24 8.17
N PHE A 147 3.74 7.51 7.81
CA PHE A 147 4.87 8.40 7.63
C PHE A 147 4.82 9.56 8.62
N PRO A 148 5.95 10.27 8.86
CA PRO A 148 5.92 11.52 9.61
C PRO A 148 5.13 12.56 8.81
N ILE A 149 3.92 12.87 9.25
CA ILE A 149 3.04 13.85 8.62
C ILE A 149 2.49 14.82 9.65
N LYS A 150 2.15 16.02 9.19
CA LYS A 150 1.46 17.02 10.00
C LYS A 150 -0.02 17.05 9.62
N PHE A 151 -0.86 16.69 10.57
CA PHE A 151 -2.29 17.01 10.55
C PHE A 151 -2.53 18.33 11.30
N LEU A 152 -3.77 18.82 11.25
CA LEU A 152 -4.21 19.91 12.14
C LEU A 152 -4.12 19.52 13.62
N ARG A 153 -4.27 18.23 13.93
CA ARG A 153 -4.05 17.63 15.24
C ARG A 153 -2.83 16.70 15.19
N SER A 154 -2.21 16.48 16.35
CA SER A 154 -1.09 15.56 16.49
C SER A 154 -1.45 14.14 16.04
N SER A 155 -0.61 13.54 15.23
CA SER A 155 -0.71 12.14 14.83
C SER A 155 0.51 11.35 15.31
N LYS A 156 0.29 10.09 15.66
CA LYS A 156 1.36 9.17 16.04
C LYS A 156 1.80 8.35 14.83
N LYS A 157 3.06 8.48 14.42
CA LYS A 157 3.64 7.62 13.39
C LYS A 157 3.81 6.20 13.93
N ILE A 158 3.20 5.23 13.26
CA ILE A 158 3.30 3.81 13.60
C ILE A 158 3.71 2.91 12.42
N GLY A 159 3.75 3.44 11.19
CA GLY A 159 3.94 2.67 9.97
C GLY A 159 2.62 2.19 9.36
N ASN A 160 2.71 1.54 8.20
CA ASN A 160 1.57 0.82 7.61
C ASN A 160 1.51 -0.62 8.10
N PRO A 161 0.31 -1.15 8.39
CA PRO A 161 0.10 -2.57 8.52
C PRO A 161 0.54 -3.32 7.25
N VAL A 162 1.40 -4.31 7.41
CA VAL A 162 1.97 -5.09 6.31
C VAL A 162 1.64 -6.56 6.53
N ARG A 163 1.30 -7.26 5.44
CA ARG A 163 0.97 -8.68 5.47
C ARG A 163 2.05 -9.50 6.21
N ASN A 164 1.61 -10.45 7.03
CA ASN A 164 2.54 -11.25 7.84
C ASN A 164 3.58 -12.00 6.98
N ALA A 165 3.19 -12.51 5.80
CA ALA A 165 4.09 -13.17 4.87
C ALA A 165 5.28 -12.28 4.44
N ILE A 166 5.08 -10.96 4.31
CA ILE A 166 6.16 -10.00 4.00
C ILE A 166 7.11 -9.84 5.19
N ARG A 167 6.57 -9.81 6.43
CA ARG A 167 7.38 -9.70 7.65
C ARG A 167 8.21 -10.95 7.92
N GLN A 168 7.76 -12.11 7.42
CA GLN A 168 8.44 -13.40 7.57
C GLN A 168 9.57 -13.63 6.55
N ILE A 169 9.73 -12.73 5.57
CA ILE A 169 10.85 -12.80 4.62
C ILE A 169 12.18 -12.80 5.39
N GLN A 170 13.07 -13.66 4.98
CA GLN A 170 14.41 -13.80 5.60
C GLN A 170 15.13 -12.44 5.65
N PRO A 171 15.82 -12.09 6.75
CA PRO A 171 16.61 -10.86 6.85
C PRO A 171 17.63 -10.73 5.72
N PRO A 172 17.94 -9.50 5.25
CA PRO A 172 18.85 -9.28 4.12
C PRO A 172 20.19 -9.97 4.25
N ILE A 173 20.78 -10.00 5.44
CA ILE A 173 22.07 -10.67 5.69
C ILE A 173 21.99 -12.16 5.32
N LYS A 174 20.91 -12.84 5.68
CA LYS A 174 20.68 -14.25 5.31
C LYS A 174 20.37 -14.42 3.84
N ARG A 175 19.51 -13.55 3.28
CA ARG A 175 19.11 -13.62 1.86
C ARG A 175 20.27 -13.44 0.91
N PHE A 176 21.20 -12.51 1.20
CA PHE A 176 22.35 -12.22 0.32
C PHE A 176 23.52 -13.17 0.53
N LYS A 177 23.53 -13.95 1.62
CA LYS A 177 24.59 -14.91 1.90
C LYS A 177 24.68 -15.95 0.78
N ASN A 178 25.89 -16.16 0.26
CA ASN A 178 26.19 -17.16 -0.78
C ASN A 178 25.47 -16.97 -2.13
N ARG A 179 24.82 -15.82 -2.39
CA ARG A 179 24.24 -15.54 -3.70
C ARG A 179 25.34 -15.33 -4.75
N LYS A 180 25.30 -16.13 -5.82
CA LYS A 180 26.23 -16.08 -6.96
C LYS A 180 25.47 -15.79 -8.26
N GLY A 181 26.19 -15.57 -9.35
CA GLY A 181 25.65 -15.30 -10.68
C GLY A 181 25.14 -13.86 -10.87
N PRO A 182 24.36 -13.59 -11.94
CA PRO A 182 23.84 -12.26 -12.25
C PRO A 182 22.97 -11.66 -11.13
N LEU A 183 22.87 -10.34 -11.09
CA LEU A 183 21.95 -9.65 -10.20
C LEU A 183 20.50 -10.08 -10.50
N ARG A 184 19.68 -10.29 -9.47
CA ARG A 184 18.28 -10.66 -9.61
C ARG A 184 17.40 -9.41 -9.54
N LEU A 185 16.91 -8.99 -10.70
CA LEU A 185 16.10 -7.78 -10.84
C LEU A 185 14.62 -8.13 -10.87
N LEU A 186 13.86 -7.54 -9.96
CA LEU A 186 12.40 -7.59 -9.96
C LEU A 186 11.85 -6.23 -10.41
N VAL A 187 10.86 -6.24 -11.30
CA VAL A 187 10.13 -5.04 -11.73
C VAL A 187 8.67 -5.17 -11.36
N VAL A 188 8.14 -4.19 -10.61
CA VAL A 188 6.76 -4.17 -10.12
C VAL A 188 6.08 -2.84 -10.43
N GLY A 189 5.14 -2.86 -11.37
CA GLY A 189 4.37 -1.67 -11.76
C GLY A 189 3.16 -1.36 -10.87
N GLY A 190 2.86 -2.20 -9.86
CA GLY A 190 1.61 -2.20 -9.10
C GLY A 190 0.56 -3.15 -9.72
N SER A 191 -0.65 -3.23 -9.12
CA SER A 191 -1.68 -4.21 -9.52
C SER A 191 -2.08 -4.17 -11.01
N LEU A 192 -2.04 -3.00 -11.62
CA LEU A 192 -2.36 -2.80 -13.03
C LEU A 192 -1.14 -2.86 -13.96
N GLY A 193 0.06 -3.01 -13.39
CA GLY A 193 1.31 -2.85 -14.11
C GLY A 193 1.65 -1.38 -14.38
N ALA A 194 2.81 -1.14 -15.01
CA ALA A 194 3.23 0.19 -15.44
C ALA A 194 3.72 0.14 -16.88
N LYS A 195 2.90 0.62 -17.83
CA LYS A 195 3.25 0.65 -19.26
C LYS A 195 4.62 1.28 -19.49
N PHE A 196 4.91 2.37 -18.77
CA PHE A 196 6.20 3.05 -18.83
C PHE A 196 7.40 2.11 -18.53
N PHE A 197 7.29 1.27 -17.50
CA PHE A 197 8.32 0.27 -17.20
C PHE A 197 8.41 -0.80 -18.29
N ASN A 198 7.26 -1.24 -18.79
CA ASN A 198 7.20 -2.26 -19.84
C ASN A 198 7.88 -1.80 -21.13
N ASP A 199 7.81 -0.50 -21.44
CA ASP A 199 8.41 0.10 -22.63
C ASP A 199 9.91 0.39 -22.41
N THR A 200 10.29 0.93 -21.24
CA THR A 200 11.65 1.46 -21.02
C THR A 200 12.65 0.40 -20.58
N ILE A 201 12.24 -0.54 -19.69
CA ILE A 201 13.19 -1.48 -19.07
C ILE A 201 13.80 -2.47 -20.08
N PRO A 202 13.05 -3.08 -21.02
CA PRO A 202 13.66 -3.93 -22.05
C PRO A 202 14.73 -3.22 -22.86
N LEU A 203 14.51 -1.93 -23.18
CA LEU A 203 15.49 -1.11 -23.91
C LEU A 203 16.76 -0.83 -23.07
N SER A 204 16.60 -0.58 -21.77
CA SER A 204 17.72 -0.39 -20.86
C SER A 204 18.61 -1.61 -20.75
N ILE A 205 17.98 -2.79 -20.59
CA ILE A 205 18.72 -4.07 -20.50
C ILE A 205 19.41 -4.41 -21.83
N LYS A 206 18.79 -4.07 -22.97
CA LYS A 206 19.40 -4.26 -24.30
C LYS A 206 20.73 -3.50 -24.44
N LYS A 207 20.82 -2.30 -23.85
CA LYS A 207 22.04 -1.48 -23.86
C LYS A 207 23.18 -2.04 -22.98
N MET A 208 22.87 -2.97 -22.07
CA MET A 208 23.90 -3.59 -21.23
C MET A 208 24.64 -4.69 -22.00
N HIS A 209 25.94 -4.83 -21.71
CA HIS A 209 26.71 -5.97 -22.22
C HIS A 209 26.07 -7.29 -21.75
N PRO A 210 25.90 -8.29 -22.64
CA PRO A 210 25.16 -9.54 -22.31
C PRO A 210 25.61 -10.23 -21.03
N LYS A 211 26.93 -10.26 -20.74
CA LYS A 211 27.49 -10.86 -19.52
C LYS A 211 27.10 -10.14 -18.22
N ASN A 212 26.68 -8.86 -18.30
CA ASN A 212 26.32 -8.03 -17.14
C ASN A 212 24.81 -7.92 -16.95
N ARG A 213 24.00 -8.52 -17.84
CA ARG A 213 22.54 -8.46 -17.75
C ARG A 213 22.03 -9.19 -16.49
N PRO A 214 21.09 -8.61 -15.75
CA PRO A 214 20.48 -9.28 -14.60
C PRO A 214 19.56 -10.43 -15.03
N THR A 215 19.29 -11.35 -14.12
CA THR A 215 18.13 -12.25 -14.23
C THR A 215 16.88 -11.47 -13.84
N ILE A 216 15.83 -11.52 -14.67
CA ILE A 216 14.70 -10.59 -14.59
C ILE A 216 13.39 -11.34 -14.32
N ILE A 217 12.63 -10.86 -13.33
CA ILE A 217 11.18 -11.07 -13.20
C ILE A 217 10.51 -9.71 -13.40
N HIS A 218 9.55 -9.63 -14.35
CA HIS A 218 8.88 -8.38 -14.68
C HIS A 218 7.35 -8.55 -14.68
N GLN A 219 6.66 -7.86 -13.78
CA GLN A 219 5.21 -7.82 -13.70
C GLN A 219 4.65 -6.72 -14.60
N SER A 220 3.94 -7.11 -15.64
CA SER A 220 3.42 -6.23 -16.71
C SER A 220 2.07 -5.59 -16.43
N GLY A 221 1.23 -6.22 -15.60
CA GLY A 221 -0.23 -6.05 -15.63
C GLY A 221 -0.87 -6.89 -16.74
N GLU A 222 -2.09 -7.34 -16.51
CA GLU A 222 -2.85 -8.21 -17.45
C GLU A 222 -2.91 -7.66 -18.87
N LYS A 223 -3.27 -6.36 -19.00
CA LYS A 223 -3.47 -5.70 -20.30
C LYS A 223 -2.21 -5.62 -21.16
N HIS A 224 -1.03 -5.64 -20.54
CA HIS A 224 0.24 -5.40 -21.21
C HIS A 224 1.13 -6.63 -21.32
N PHE A 225 0.68 -7.79 -20.84
CA PHE A 225 1.49 -9.00 -20.75
C PHE A 225 2.07 -9.45 -22.11
N LYS A 226 1.22 -9.55 -23.13
CA LYS A 226 1.65 -9.95 -24.48
C LYS A 226 2.68 -8.97 -25.06
N ALA A 227 2.46 -7.67 -24.90
CA ALA A 227 3.34 -6.61 -25.40
C ALA A 227 4.72 -6.65 -24.72
N LEU A 228 4.77 -6.82 -23.39
CA LEU A 228 6.03 -6.93 -22.66
C LEU A 228 6.84 -8.15 -23.10
N LYS A 229 6.19 -9.32 -23.25
CA LYS A 229 6.84 -10.54 -23.70
C LYS A 229 7.44 -10.38 -25.10
N ALA A 230 6.72 -9.71 -26.00
CA ALA A 230 7.21 -9.39 -27.35
C ALA A 230 8.40 -8.41 -27.30
N ALA A 231 8.38 -7.39 -26.43
CA ALA A 231 9.47 -6.42 -26.28
C ALA A 231 10.79 -7.09 -25.84
N TYR A 232 10.73 -7.98 -24.85
CA TYR A 232 11.91 -8.75 -24.42
C TYR A 232 12.42 -9.69 -25.52
N LYS A 233 11.50 -10.39 -26.23
CA LYS A 233 11.87 -11.25 -27.36
C LYS A 233 12.56 -10.48 -28.49
N LYS A 234 12.02 -9.30 -28.87
CA LYS A 234 12.61 -8.42 -29.90
C LYS A 234 14.00 -7.89 -29.46
N SER A 235 14.26 -7.79 -28.19
CA SER A 235 15.54 -7.34 -27.63
C SER A 235 16.55 -8.47 -27.40
N ASP A 236 16.20 -9.71 -27.71
CA ASP A 236 16.98 -10.91 -27.39
C ASP A 236 17.40 -10.99 -25.93
N ILE A 237 16.41 -10.81 -25.03
CA ILE A 237 16.59 -10.83 -23.59
C ILE A 237 15.67 -11.88 -22.98
N LYS A 238 16.25 -12.81 -22.22
CA LYS A 238 15.47 -13.77 -21.42
C LYS A 238 14.97 -13.10 -20.15
N ALA A 239 13.64 -13.00 -20.01
CA ALA A 239 12.98 -12.46 -18.84
C ALA A 239 11.75 -13.31 -18.48
N ASP A 240 11.50 -13.50 -17.17
CA ASP A 240 10.28 -14.09 -16.64
C ASP A 240 9.21 -12.99 -16.56
N CYS A 241 8.38 -12.90 -17.60
CA CYS A 241 7.28 -11.94 -17.67
C CYS A 241 6.05 -12.53 -17.00
N ARG A 242 5.45 -11.81 -16.06
CA ARG A 242 4.24 -12.20 -15.34
C ARG A 242 3.17 -11.12 -15.45
N ALA A 243 1.94 -11.49 -15.70
CA ALA A 243 0.82 -10.54 -15.70
C ALA A 243 0.56 -10.01 -14.28
N TYR A 244 0.59 -10.92 -13.30
CA TYR A 244 0.36 -10.65 -11.88
C TYR A 244 1.33 -11.48 -11.01
N LEU A 245 1.51 -11.07 -9.76
CA LEU A 245 2.35 -11.75 -8.77
C LEU A 245 1.49 -12.21 -7.58
N ASP A 246 1.10 -13.49 -7.55
CA ASP A 246 0.24 -14.03 -6.50
C ASP A 246 0.95 -14.09 -5.14
N ASN A 247 2.19 -14.56 -5.11
CA ASN A 247 3.02 -14.72 -3.91
C ASN A 247 4.17 -13.71 -3.94
N ILE A 248 3.83 -12.43 -3.74
CA ILE A 248 4.82 -11.35 -3.88
C ILE A 248 5.97 -11.48 -2.87
N GLU A 249 5.73 -12.05 -1.69
CA GLU A 249 6.76 -12.32 -0.68
C GLU A 249 7.88 -13.21 -1.23
N LYS A 250 7.54 -14.23 -2.03
CA LYS A 250 8.54 -15.13 -2.63
C LYS A 250 9.41 -14.42 -3.66
N VAL A 251 8.82 -13.53 -4.46
CA VAL A 251 9.61 -12.76 -5.43
C VAL A 251 10.41 -11.63 -4.78
N TYR A 252 9.93 -11.06 -3.69
CA TYR A 252 10.73 -10.14 -2.87
C TYR A 252 11.92 -10.86 -2.21
N GLU A 253 11.70 -12.05 -1.70
CA GLU A 253 12.78 -12.87 -1.15
C GLU A 253 13.83 -13.28 -2.20
N TRP A 254 13.37 -13.57 -3.42
CA TRP A 254 14.23 -13.92 -4.55
C TRP A 254 15.06 -12.72 -5.04
N ALA A 255 14.51 -11.51 -5.06
CA ALA A 255 15.14 -10.32 -5.64
C ALA A 255 16.41 -9.88 -4.92
N ASP A 256 17.38 -9.39 -5.68
CA ASP A 256 18.52 -8.62 -5.17
C ASP A 256 18.23 -7.11 -5.21
N PHE A 257 17.48 -6.66 -6.23
CA PHE A 257 17.12 -5.26 -6.44
C PHE A 257 15.74 -5.15 -7.07
N VAL A 258 14.95 -4.15 -6.66
CA VAL A 258 13.58 -3.98 -7.14
C VAL A 258 13.41 -2.61 -7.78
N ILE A 259 12.80 -2.55 -8.96
CA ILE A 259 12.30 -1.31 -9.57
C ILE A 259 10.78 -1.29 -9.39
N ALA A 260 10.25 -0.24 -8.77
CA ALA A 260 8.82 -0.18 -8.48
C ALA A 260 8.24 1.25 -8.46
N ARG A 261 6.91 1.34 -8.60
CA ARG A 261 6.16 2.53 -8.19
C ARG A 261 6.18 2.67 -6.68
N SER A 262 6.11 3.91 -6.18
CA SER A 262 6.24 4.25 -4.77
C SER A 262 4.89 4.42 -4.05
N GLY A 263 3.95 3.50 -4.31
CA GLY A 263 2.73 3.41 -3.51
C GLY A 263 3.07 3.19 -2.03
N ALA A 264 2.26 3.73 -1.12
CA ALA A 264 2.53 3.70 0.32
C ALA A 264 2.78 2.29 0.86
N LEU A 265 1.99 1.30 0.40
CA LEU A 265 2.19 -0.10 0.79
C LEU A 265 3.50 -0.69 0.27
N THR A 266 3.84 -0.43 -1.00
CA THR A 266 5.09 -0.90 -1.59
C THR A 266 6.29 -0.40 -0.78
N VAL A 267 6.30 0.90 -0.45
CA VAL A 267 7.35 1.51 0.38
C VAL A 267 7.40 0.88 1.77
N SER A 268 6.25 0.62 2.38
CA SER A 268 6.16 -0.02 3.70
C SER A 268 6.56 -1.49 3.68
N GLU A 269 6.21 -2.23 2.63
CA GLU A 269 6.64 -3.62 2.43
C GLU A 269 8.16 -3.68 2.23
N PHE A 270 8.73 -2.74 1.46
CA PHE A 270 10.19 -2.66 1.26
C PHE A 270 10.93 -2.34 2.55
N SER A 271 10.38 -1.45 3.39
CA SER A 271 10.91 -1.22 4.73
C SER A 271 10.84 -2.49 5.57
N ALA A 272 9.66 -3.12 5.65
CA ALA A 272 9.42 -4.26 6.53
C ALA A 272 10.27 -5.50 6.19
N ALA A 273 10.57 -5.71 4.90
CA ALA A 273 11.35 -6.86 4.42
C ALA A 273 12.81 -6.53 4.09
N GLY A 274 13.23 -5.27 4.24
CA GLY A 274 14.58 -4.84 3.84
C GLY A 274 14.81 -5.08 2.35
N ILE A 275 14.02 -4.46 1.48
CA ILE A 275 14.11 -4.61 0.02
C ILE A 275 14.82 -3.39 -0.58
N PRO A 276 16.02 -3.57 -1.15
CA PRO A 276 16.70 -2.47 -1.83
C PRO A 276 15.99 -2.13 -3.14
N SER A 277 15.76 -0.86 -3.40
CA SER A 277 14.90 -0.50 -4.50
C SER A 277 15.30 0.79 -5.24
N LEU A 278 14.85 0.87 -6.48
CA LEU A 278 14.69 2.09 -7.25
C LEU A 278 13.20 2.41 -7.32
N LEU A 279 12.81 3.51 -6.74
CA LEU A 279 11.45 3.99 -6.69
C LEU A 279 11.23 5.05 -7.76
N VAL A 280 10.24 4.83 -8.59
CA VAL A 280 9.83 5.75 -9.66
C VAL A 280 8.39 6.17 -9.39
N PRO A 281 8.15 7.35 -8.81
CA PRO A 281 6.81 7.83 -8.50
C PRO A 281 5.91 7.87 -9.75
N PHE A 282 4.63 7.57 -9.59
CA PHE A 282 3.66 7.77 -10.65
C PHE A 282 3.37 9.28 -10.81
N PRO A 283 3.59 9.88 -11.98
CA PRO A 283 3.55 11.35 -12.15
C PRO A 283 2.15 11.94 -11.92
N PHE A 284 1.10 11.15 -12.14
CA PHE A 284 -0.29 11.56 -11.93
C PHE A 284 -0.84 11.16 -10.55
N ALA A 285 0.04 10.85 -9.60
CA ALA A 285 -0.38 10.57 -8.23
C ALA A 285 -0.95 11.83 -7.58
N VAL A 286 -2.13 11.68 -6.98
CA VAL A 286 -2.84 12.77 -6.30
C VAL A 286 -1.91 13.46 -5.29
N ASP A 287 -1.82 14.79 -5.35
CA ASP A 287 -0.99 15.61 -4.47
C ASP A 287 0.47 15.13 -4.43
N ASN A 288 0.94 14.49 -5.51
CA ASN A 288 2.30 13.94 -5.66
C ASN A 288 2.73 13.01 -4.48
N HIS A 289 1.77 12.36 -3.81
CA HIS A 289 2.05 11.56 -2.61
C HIS A 289 3.09 10.44 -2.86
N GLN A 290 3.17 9.89 -4.09
CA GLN A 290 4.15 8.84 -4.38
C GLN A 290 5.59 9.37 -4.35
N PHE A 291 5.84 10.61 -4.75
CA PHE A 291 7.15 11.22 -4.62
C PHE A 291 7.58 11.31 -3.14
N TYR A 292 6.70 11.79 -2.28
CA TYR A 292 7.01 11.91 -0.85
C TYR A 292 7.11 10.55 -0.15
N ASN A 293 6.33 9.55 -0.57
CA ASN A 293 6.50 8.17 -0.09
C ASN A 293 7.90 7.63 -0.46
N ALA A 294 8.35 7.85 -1.71
CA ALA A 294 9.69 7.43 -2.15
C ALA A 294 10.79 8.19 -1.42
N LYS A 295 10.61 9.51 -1.27
CA LYS A 295 11.56 10.39 -0.58
C LYS A 295 11.85 9.92 0.85
N TYR A 296 10.84 9.39 1.55
CA TYR A 296 11.02 8.83 2.90
C TYR A 296 12.09 7.73 2.98
N LEU A 297 12.19 6.86 1.97
CA LEU A 297 13.24 5.83 1.92
C LEU A 297 14.54 6.35 1.30
N SER A 298 14.45 7.23 0.29
CA SER A 298 15.65 7.72 -0.39
C SER A 298 16.49 8.64 0.51
N ASP A 299 15.87 9.48 1.32
CA ASP A 299 16.57 10.34 2.29
C ASP A 299 17.37 9.52 3.32
N LYS A 300 16.96 8.28 3.55
CA LYS A 300 17.61 7.33 4.46
C LYS A 300 18.56 6.36 3.73
N LYS A 301 18.86 6.61 2.46
CA LYS A 301 19.68 5.74 1.62
C LYS A 301 19.18 4.29 1.50
N ALA A 302 17.90 4.07 1.81
CA ALA A 302 17.24 2.77 1.74
C ALA A 302 16.70 2.46 0.33
N ALA A 303 16.49 3.50 -0.49
CA ALA A 303 16.11 3.40 -1.88
C ALA A 303 16.81 4.48 -2.72
N ARG A 304 16.86 4.29 -4.03
CA ARG A 304 17.05 5.38 -4.98
C ARG A 304 15.70 5.92 -5.43
N LEU A 305 15.61 7.21 -5.67
CA LEU A 305 14.43 7.90 -6.20
C LEU A 305 14.81 8.52 -7.54
N ILE A 306 14.05 8.21 -8.59
CA ILE A 306 14.16 8.86 -9.90
C ILE A 306 12.74 9.20 -10.35
N ILE A 307 12.49 10.44 -10.74
CA ILE A 307 11.19 10.84 -11.31
C ILE A 307 11.05 10.28 -12.73
N GLN A 308 9.82 10.06 -13.17
CA GLN A 308 9.58 9.35 -14.43
C GLN A 308 10.18 10.07 -15.64
N GLU A 309 10.20 11.39 -15.63
CA GLU A 309 10.74 12.24 -16.70
C GLU A 309 12.25 12.07 -16.88
N GLU A 310 12.96 11.78 -15.81
CA GLU A 310 14.41 11.54 -15.81
C GLU A 310 14.78 10.07 -16.04
N PHE A 311 13.81 9.14 -15.93
CA PHE A 311 14.03 7.71 -16.03
C PHE A 311 14.17 7.27 -17.49
N THR A 312 15.38 7.42 -18.04
CA THR A 312 15.70 6.99 -19.42
C THR A 312 16.32 5.60 -19.45
N ALA A 313 16.32 4.98 -20.66
CA ALA A 313 16.95 3.68 -20.86
C ALA A 313 18.47 3.73 -20.63
N ASP A 314 19.12 4.83 -20.96
CA ASP A 314 20.55 5.03 -20.74
C ASP A 314 20.89 5.15 -19.26
N LEU A 315 20.20 6.03 -18.55
CA LEU A 315 20.39 6.23 -17.10
C LEU A 315 20.21 4.90 -16.35
N LEU A 316 19.15 4.14 -16.67
CA LEU A 316 18.90 2.86 -16.02
C LEU A 316 19.98 1.83 -16.35
N SER A 317 20.47 1.78 -17.58
CA SER A 317 21.52 0.82 -17.97
C SER A 317 22.80 1.06 -17.16
N VAL A 318 23.22 2.32 -17.01
CA VAL A 318 24.37 2.72 -16.20
C VAL A 318 24.16 2.37 -14.72
N LEU A 319 23.00 2.74 -14.17
CA LEU A 319 22.66 2.47 -12.77
C LEU A 319 22.71 0.97 -12.46
N LEU A 320 22.15 0.12 -13.33
CA LEU A 320 22.15 -1.33 -13.12
C LEU A 320 23.55 -1.95 -13.25
N GLN A 321 24.42 -1.41 -14.10
CA GLN A 321 25.81 -1.87 -14.22
C GLN A 321 26.62 -1.55 -12.94
N GLU A 322 26.33 -0.41 -12.30
CA GLU A 322 26.98 -0.01 -11.06
C GLU A 322 26.40 -0.72 -9.81
N MET A 323 25.24 -1.36 -9.95
CA MET A 323 24.58 -1.99 -8.82
C MET A 323 25.21 -3.33 -8.48
N THR A 324 25.73 -3.43 -7.27
CA THR A 324 26.33 -4.66 -6.73
C THR A 324 25.50 -5.18 -5.55
N ARG A 325 25.61 -6.50 -5.26
CA ARG A 325 24.97 -7.08 -4.06
C ARG A 325 25.42 -6.42 -2.75
N LYS A 326 26.66 -5.91 -2.69
CA LYS A 326 27.16 -5.17 -1.53
C LYS A 326 26.39 -3.86 -1.37
N LYS A 327 26.18 -3.08 -2.45
CA LYS A 327 25.33 -1.87 -2.43
C LYS A 327 23.90 -2.19 -2.07
N CYS A 328 23.32 -3.26 -2.66
CA CYS A 328 21.97 -3.73 -2.34
C CYS A 328 21.84 -4.08 -0.85
N LEU A 329 22.81 -4.78 -0.27
CA LEU A 329 22.77 -5.16 1.16
C LEU A 329 22.80 -3.93 2.08
N ILE A 330 23.58 -2.91 1.74
CA ILE A 330 23.61 -1.64 2.50
C ILE A 330 22.24 -0.97 2.47
N MET A 331 21.64 -0.83 1.28
CA MET A 331 20.30 -0.27 1.13
C MET A 331 19.23 -1.09 1.88
N ALA A 332 19.32 -2.40 1.82
CA ALA A 332 18.40 -3.33 2.48
C ALA A 332 18.45 -3.20 4.01
N LYS A 333 19.63 -3.04 4.59
CA LYS A 333 19.80 -2.77 6.04
C LYS A 333 19.17 -1.43 6.41
N ALA A 334 19.48 -0.37 5.65
CA ALA A 334 18.90 0.94 5.87
C ALA A 334 17.35 0.94 5.76
N ALA A 335 16.77 0.11 4.90
CA ALA A 335 15.32 -0.05 4.80
C ALA A 335 14.71 -0.65 6.08
N LEU A 336 15.34 -1.66 6.68
CA LEU A 336 14.87 -2.28 7.93
C LEU A 336 14.91 -1.33 9.14
N GLU A 337 15.89 -0.45 9.22
CA GLU A 337 16.03 0.52 10.32
C GLU A 337 14.83 1.48 10.41
N ASN A 338 14.02 1.55 9.37
CA ASN A 338 12.81 2.37 9.34
C ASN A 338 11.60 1.73 10.04
N VAL A 339 11.67 0.46 10.39
CA VAL A 339 10.58 -0.29 11.03
C VAL A 339 10.79 -0.31 12.54
N THR A 340 10.10 0.54 13.26
CA THR A 340 10.21 0.66 14.72
C THR A 340 9.05 0.03 15.48
N THR A 341 7.95 -0.28 14.81
CA THR A 341 6.71 -0.77 15.44
C THR A 341 6.01 -1.83 14.60
N LYS A 342 5.09 -2.54 15.24
CA LYS A 342 4.07 -3.37 14.58
C LYS A 342 2.76 -2.58 14.60
N PRO A 343 2.35 -1.97 13.50
CA PRO A 343 1.18 -1.08 13.48
C PRO A 343 -0.09 -1.76 13.96
N GLU A 344 -0.28 -3.03 13.61
CA GLU A 344 -1.44 -3.82 14.00
C GLU A 344 -1.53 -3.98 15.52
N GLU A 345 -0.39 -4.17 16.19
CA GLU A 345 -0.31 -4.29 17.64
C GLU A 345 -0.58 -2.95 18.33
N VAL A 346 -0.04 -1.86 17.79
CA VAL A 346 -0.29 -0.51 18.33
C VAL A 346 -1.77 -0.16 18.23
N ILE A 347 -2.43 -0.46 17.10
CA ILE A 347 -3.86 -0.24 16.92
C ILE A 347 -4.68 -1.13 17.86
N PHE A 348 -4.30 -2.40 18.04
CA PHE A 348 -4.94 -3.29 19.01
C PHE A 348 -4.87 -2.72 20.42
N GLN A 349 -3.69 -2.27 20.87
CA GLN A 349 -3.52 -1.65 22.18
C GLN A 349 -4.37 -0.38 22.34
N ALA A 350 -4.50 0.41 21.28
CA ALA A 350 -5.37 1.58 21.26
C ALA A 350 -6.84 1.18 21.46
N CYS A 351 -7.33 0.19 20.71
CA CYS A 351 -8.68 -0.33 20.85
C CYS A 351 -8.95 -0.84 22.28
N GLU A 352 -8.01 -1.62 22.85
CA GLU A 352 -8.15 -2.12 24.23
C GLU A 352 -8.21 -0.98 25.27
N ARG A 353 -7.43 0.07 25.07
CA ARG A 353 -7.43 1.25 25.97
C ARG A 353 -8.73 2.05 25.86
N ILE A 354 -9.24 2.22 24.65
CA ILE A 354 -10.47 2.97 24.36
C ILE A 354 -11.68 2.32 25.04
N ILE A 355 -11.81 0.99 24.96
CA ILE A 355 -12.98 0.29 25.52
C ILE A 355 -12.93 0.12 27.04
N LYS A 356 -11.78 0.40 27.69
CA LYS A 356 -11.65 0.36 29.16
C LYS A 356 -12.02 1.69 29.82
N LYS A 357 -12.11 2.77 29.05
CA LYS A 357 -12.63 4.07 29.49
C LYS A 357 -14.15 4.08 29.53
#